data_c1de5d215640bd755bdf9d0f58555c2d
#
_entry.id   c1de5d215640bd755bdf9d0f58555c2d
#
_cell.length_a   1.000
_cell.length_b   1.000
_cell.length_c   1.000
_cell.angle_alpha   90.00
_cell.angle_beta   90.00
_cell.angle_gamma   90.00
#
_symmetry.space_group_name_H-M   'P 1'
#
loop_
_entity.id
_entity.type
_entity.pdbx_description
1 polymer ?
#
loop_
_entity_poly.entity_id
_entity_poly.type
_entity_poly.pdbx_seq_one_letter_code
_entity_poly.pdbx_strand_id
1 'polypeptide(L)'
;MKTSILDLCIARRMSCALGAQTLKMHIKSFSRLKSRYQKYGKDVLIPKKPGPKRFKPANRTSDDIARQVCALALKRPDLGPIGLKDELEAVNIYLHPTTVWRILKRNQIRYTTTYKRWKPDPKLYCLETPGEELQLDACYPYGRSRKLTCFDAIDDCSRRIFARLYDRETIENAISFVSDLVTNSPFRIQRIRADNRYKSKRFIDHCNSLGIEVIINEPYTPEQNGKIERFHKTLKRSFFWKYCSYHDSNEYLQLKLNSWVNFYNSKRKHYGYGMNGMTPDLKIASSLFNSLGVINTYPQKVTLILQQYNICLVLSNMINYSYN
;
A
#
# COMPACT_ATOMS: atom_id res chain seq x y z
N MET A 1 37.41 20.13 0.55
CA MET A 1 37.44 21.24 -0.43
C MET A 1 37.31 22.65 0.20
N LYS A 2 36.21 22.98 0.94
CA LYS A 2 36.09 24.34 1.57
C LYS A 2 37.21 24.65 2.58
N THR A 3 37.58 23.70 3.42
CA THR A 3 38.69 23.82 4.38
C THR A 3 40.02 24.11 3.69
N SER A 4 40.38 23.29 2.71
CA SER A 4 41.65 23.41 1.97
C SER A 4 41.82 24.79 1.29
N ILE A 5 40.74 25.35 0.70
CA ILE A 5 40.75 26.68 0.09
C ILE A 5 40.94 27.78 1.13
N LEU A 6 40.27 27.65 2.31
CA LEU A 6 40.43 28.62 3.39
C LEU A 6 41.84 28.57 3.98
N ASP A 7 42.40 27.36 4.16
CA ASP A 7 43.78 27.18 4.65
C ASP A 7 44.81 27.79 3.69
N LEU A 8 44.65 27.58 2.38
CA LEU A 8 45.52 28.22 1.37
C LEU A 8 45.43 29.75 1.38
N CYS A 9 44.23 30.30 1.58
CA CYS A 9 44.02 31.73 1.67
C CYS A 9 44.56 32.34 3.00
N ILE A 10 44.53 31.55 4.08
CA ILE A 10 45.15 31.97 5.37
C ILE A 10 46.67 31.96 5.27
N ALA A 11 47.24 30.91 4.65
CA ALA A 11 48.65 30.77 4.40
C ALA A 11 49.20 31.74 3.31
N ARG A 12 48.36 32.64 2.79
CA ARG A 12 48.69 33.59 1.69
C ARG A 12 49.14 32.92 0.39
N ARG A 13 48.89 31.63 0.21
CA ARG A 13 49.20 30.88 -1.02
C ARG A 13 48.10 31.00 -2.10
N MET A 14 46.97 31.57 -1.75
CA MET A 14 45.86 31.86 -2.66
C MET A 14 45.22 33.20 -2.31
N SER A 15 44.85 33.99 -3.33
CA SER A 15 44.14 35.25 -3.09
C SER A 15 42.72 35.04 -2.63
N CYS A 16 42.17 35.94 -1.82
CA CYS A 16 40.77 35.85 -1.37
C CYS A 16 39.79 35.99 -2.54
N ALA A 17 40.13 36.67 -3.60
CA ALA A 17 39.34 36.79 -4.81
C ALA A 17 39.18 35.41 -5.50
N LEU A 18 40.31 34.72 -5.71
CA LEU A 18 40.33 33.40 -6.33
C LEU A 18 39.64 32.37 -5.45
N GLY A 19 39.84 32.40 -4.12
CA GLY A 19 39.13 31.51 -3.17
C GLY A 19 37.61 31.73 -3.17
N ALA A 20 37.17 32.98 -3.27
CA ALA A 20 35.73 33.30 -3.37
C ALA A 20 35.14 32.80 -4.68
N GLN A 21 35.84 32.98 -5.81
CA GLN A 21 35.44 32.50 -7.13
C GLN A 21 35.34 30.96 -7.14
N THR A 22 36.34 30.26 -6.60
CA THR A 22 36.40 28.79 -6.53
C THR A 22 35.21 28.21 -5.70
N LEU A 23 34.84 28.91 -4.62
CA LEU A 23 33.68 28.52 -3.80
C LEU A 23 32.35 29.10 -4.28
N LYS A 24 32.33 29.78 -5.43
CA LYS A 24 31.13 30.46 -5.98
C LYS A 24 30.44 31.37 -4.96
N MET A 25 31.23 32.15 -4.23
CA MET A 25 30.79 33.05 -3.18
C MET A 25 31.13 34.50 -3.51
N HIS A 26 30.33 35.45 -3.04
CA HIS A 26 30.69 36.85 -3.10
C HIS A 26 31.93 37.12 -2.21
N ILE A 27 32.88 37.95 -2.67
CA ILE A 27 34.16 38.18 -2.00
C ILE A 27 34.02 38.66 -0.53
N LYS A 28 33.05 39.54 -0.23
CA LYS A 28 32.77 39.99 1.14
C LYS A 28 32.29 38.85 2.04
N SER A 29 31.51 37.92 1.50
CA SER A 29 31.02 36.75 2.23
C SER A 29 32.15 35.76 2.50
N PHE A 30 33.02 35.56 1.53
CA PHE A 30 34.22 34.73 1.66
C PHE A 30 35.17 35.32 2.73
N SER A 31 35.45 36.62 2.68
CA SER A 31 36.31 37.30 3.66
C SER A 31 35.77 37.13 5.11
N ARG A 32 34.46 37.33 5.30
CA ARG A 32 33.80 37.07 6.59
C ARG A 32 33.92 35.61 7.01
N LEU A 33 33.75 34.67 6.08
CA LEU A 33 33.89 33.24 6.36
C LEU A 33 35.34 32.91 6.75
N LYS A 34 36.33 33.42 6.01
CA LYS A 34 37.75 33.25 6.32
C LYS A 34 38.10 33.75 7.72
N SER A 35 37.71 34.98 8.10
CA SER A 35 37.95 35.53 9.43
C SER A 35 37.30 34.71 10.54
N ARG A 36 36.08 34.22 10.29
CA ARG A 36 35.40 33.35 11.27
C ARG A 36 36.05 31.96 11.36
N TYR A 37 36.50 31.40 10.24
CA TYR A 37 37.19 30.12 10.21
C TYR A 37 38.54 30.23 10.93
N GLN A 38 39.26 31.34 10.75
CA GLN A 38 40.49 31.60 11.45
C GLN A 38 40.32 31.71 12.98
N LYS A 39 39.18 32.28 13.42
CA LYS A 39 38.89 32.48 14.85
C LYS A 39 38.27 31.25 15.54
N TYR A 40 37.42 30.50 14.86
CA TYR A 40 36.58 29.46 15.44
C TYR A 40 36.78 28.07 14.81
N GLY A 41 37.72 27.91 13.89
CA GLY A 41 38.01 26.62 13.27
C GLY A 41 36.90 26.04 12.36
N LYS A 42 36.94 24.74 12.16
CA LYS A 42 36.10 24.01 11.22
C LYS A 42 34.60 24.06 11.57
N ASP A 43 34.24 24.31 12.80
CA ASP A 43 32.84 24.34 13.26
C ASP A 43 31.99 25.43 12.59
N VAL A 44 32.66 26.47 12.06
CA VAL A 44 32.02 27.56 11.29
C VAL A 44 31.42 27.05 9.97
N LEU A 45 31.93 25.95 9.43
CA LEU A 45 31.49 25.38 8.17
C LEU A 45 30.26 24.53 8.30
N ILE A 46 29.87 24.15 9.56
CA ILE A 46 28.67 23.39 9.84
C ILE A 46 27.46 24.33 9.67
N PRO A 47 26.51 24.00 8.78
CA PRO A 47 25.31 24.80 8.62
C PRO A 47 24.53 24.89 9.93
N LYS A 48 24.27 26.10 10.40
CA LYS A 48 23.39 26.31 11.55
C LYS A 48 21.94 26.28 11.12
N LYS A 49 21.07 25.72 11.95
CA LYS A 49 19.63 25.75 11.66
C LYS A 49 19.17 27.17 11.39
N PRO A 50 18.43 27.42 10.29
CA PRO A 50 17.91 28.76 10.00
C PRO A 50 16.89 29.20 11.06
N GLY A 51 16.77 30.50 11.25
CA GLY A 51 15.81 31.12 12.18
C GLY A 51 16.43 31.71 13.43
N PRO A 52 15.66 32.47 14.19
CA PRO A 52 16.12 33.15 15.39
C PRO A 52 16.44 32.18 16.52
N LYS A 53 17.67 32.25 17.04
CA LYS A 53 18.19 31.28 18.03
C LYS A 53 17.66 31.45 19.45
N ARG A 54 17.18 32.62 19.80
CA ARG A 54 16.81 32.99 21.19
C ARG A 54 15.48 33.71 21.28
N PHE A 55 14.74 33.81 20.21
CA PHE A 55 13.47 34.56 20.24
C PHE A 55 12.32 33.63 20.63
N LYS A 56 11.72 33.91 21.79
CA LYS A 56 10.40 33.34 22.11
C LYS A 56 9.34 34.27 21.53
N PRO A 57 8.48 33.82 20.61
CA PRO A 57 7.38 34.67 20.09
C PRO A 57 6.56 35.25 21.24
N ALA A 58 6.12 36.51 21.13
CA ALA A 58 5.32 37.16 22.16
C ALA A 58 4.01 36.42 22.46
N ASN A 59 3.46 35.72 21.45
CA ASN A 59 2.24 34.91 21.55
C ASN A 59 2.50 33.44 21.96
N ARG A 60 3.70 33.11 22.42
CA ARG A 60 3.97 31.76 22.93
C ARG A 60 3.22 31.56 24.25
N THR A 61 2.48 30.46 24.34
CA THR A 61 1.88 29.98 25.58
C THR A 61 2.97 29.89 26.70
N SER A 62 2.65 30.40 27.87
CA SER A 62 3.58 30.36 29.04
C SER A 62 3.98 28.93 29.36
N ASP A 63 5.18 28.79 29.95
CA ASP A 63 5.68 27.46 30.32
C ASP A 63 4.86 26.86 31.48
N ASP A 64 4.19 27.67 32.31
CA ASP A 64 3.25 27.23 33.33
C ASP A 64 1.99 26.61 32.77
N ILE A 65 1.35 27.26 31.81
CA ILE A 65 0.18 26.72 31.14
C ILE A 65 0.57 25.44 30.39
N ALA A 66 1.73 25.41 29.75
CA ALA A 66 2.21 24.20 29.07
C ALA A 66 2.40 23.03 30.06
N ARG A 67 2.90 23.27 31.26
CA ARG A 67 3.01 22.26 32.34
C ARG A 67 1.63 21.74 32.76
N GLN A 68 0.65 22.62 32.92
CA GLN A 68 -0.72 22.23 33.32
C GLN A 68 -1.36 21.36 32.23
N VAL A 69 -1.21 21.72 30.95
CA VAL A 69 -1.69 20.91 29.81
C VAL A 69 -1.05 19.51 29.82
N CYS A 70 0.26 19.43 30.05
CA CYS A 70 0.98 18.17 30.14
C CYS A 70 0.54 17.32 31.35
N ALA A 71 0.37 17.93 32.49
CA ALA A 71 -0.10 17.24 33.70
C ALA A 71 -1.52 16.69 33.54
N LEU A 72 -2.42 17.48 32.92
CA LEU A 72 -3.78 17.02 32.60
C LEU A 72 -3.78 15.86 31.59
N ALA A 73 -2.97 15.95 30.55
CA ALA A 73 -2.87 14.90 29.55
C ALA A 73 -2.32 13.56 30.10
N LEU A 74 -1.44 13.62 31.09
CA LEU A 74 -0.95 12.42 31.82
C LEU A 74 -2.02 11.82 32.72
N LYS A 75 -2.89 12.64 33.33
CA LYS A 75 -4.03 12.18 34.11
C LYS A 75 -5.17 11.62 33.27
N ARG A 76 -5.37 12.17 32.06
CA ARG A 76 -6.44 11.83 31.15
C ARG A 76 -5.89 11.44 29.78
N PRO A 77 -5.18 10.30 29.70
CA PRO A 77 -4.59 9.84 28.44
C PRO A 77 -5.63 9.42 27.38
N ASP A 78 -6.88 9.27 27.79
CA ASP A 78 -8.05 8.99 26.98
C ASP A 78 -8.52 10.21 26.17
N LEU A 79 -8.18 11.44 26.61
CA LEU A 79 -8.61 12.66 25.95
C LEU A 79 -7.60 13.12 24.89
N GLY A 80 -8.15 13.44 23.71
CA GLY A 80 -7.40 14.15 22.66
C GLY A 80 -7.36 15.65 22.91
N PRO A 81 -6.69 16.44 22.03
CA PRO A 81 -6.56 17.90 22.18
C PRO A 81 -7.86 18.65 22.35
N ILE A 82 -8.97 18.17 21.76
CA ILE A 82 -10.29 18.78 21.90
C ILE A 82 -10.83 18.53 23.31
N GLY A 83 -10.84 17.29 23.79
CA GLY A 83 -11.32 16.98 25.12
C GLY A 83 -10.46 17.61 26.23
N LEU A 84 -9.13 17.67 26.04
CA LEU A 84 -8.25 18.39 26.96
C LEU A 84 -8.52 19.89 26.98
N LYS A 85 -8.86 20.51 25.82
CA LYS A 85 -9.28 21.91 25.78
C LYS A 85 -10.53 22.15 26.62
N ASP A 86 -11.53 21.29 26.52
CA ASP A 86 -12.78 21.43 27.26
C ASP A 86 -12.55 21.33 28.78
N GLU A 87 -11.69 20.41 29.23
CA GLU A 87 -11.28 20.30 30.65
C GLU A 87 -10.45 21.50 31.11
N LEU A 88 -9.63 22.10 30.24
CA LEU A 88 -8.84 23.29 30.56
C LEU A 88 -9.73 24.54 30.68
N GLU A 89 -10.78 24.64 29.85
CA GLU A 89 -11.77 25.72 29.96
C GLU A 89 -12.51 25.71 31.31
N ALA A 90 -12.77 24.53 31.85
CA ALA A 90 -13.38 24.40 33.19
C ALA A 90 -12.52 25.00 34.32
N VAL A 91 -11.21 25.16 34.09
CA VAL A 91 -10.27 25.82 35.02
C VAL A 91 -9.79 27.19 34.49
N ASN A 92 -10.56 27.83 33.67
CA ASN A 92 -10.33 29.16 33.06
C ASN A 92 -9.06 29.27 32.19
N ILE A 93 -8.61 28.16 31.59
CA ILE A 93 -7.49 28.15 30.65
C ILE A 93 -8.05 27.97 29.21
N TYR A 94 -8.07 29.05 28.46
CA TYR A 94 -8.61 29.08 27.11
C TYR A 94 -7.51 28.87 26.08
N LEU A 95 -7.48 27.71 25.44
CA LEU A 95 -6.50 27.35 24.40
C LEU A 95 -7.21 26.77 23.17
N HIS A 96 -6.71 27.12 21.99
CA HIS A 96 -7.17 26.44 20.78
C HIS A 96 -6.65 25.00 20.75
N PRO A 97 -7.42 23.99 20.29
CA PRO A 97 -6.99 22.56 20.24
C PRO A 97 -5.66 22.34 19.55
N THR A 98 -5.34 23.12 18.49
CA THR A 98 -4.03 23.02 17.81
C THR A 98 -2.87 23.49 18.71
N THR A 99 -3.12 24.40 19.64
CA THR A 99 -2.12 24.84 20.62
C THR A 99 -1.87 23.72 21.64
N VAL A 100 -2.92 23.11 22.16
CA VAL A 100 -2.83 21.93 23.03
C VAL A 100 -2.04 20.82 22.31
N TRP A 101 -2.39 20.48 21.07
CA TRP A 101 -1.68 19.49 20.28
C TRP A 101 -0.18 19.82 20.11
N ARG A 102 0.16 21.09 19.82
CA ARG A 102 1.57 21.53 19.67
C ARG A 102 2.34 21.39 20.99
N ILE A 103 1.71 21.67 22.13
CA ILE A 103 2.31 21.51 23.46
C ILE A 103 2.59 20.02 23.69
N LEU A 104 1.61 19.15 23.50
CA LEU A 104 1.76 17.69 23.67
C LEU A 104 2.86 17.13 22.76
N LYS A 105 2.86 17.50 21.47
CA LYS A 105 3.88 17.06 20.51
C LYS A 105 5.28 17.50 20.91
N ARG A 106 5.45 18.74 21.40
CA ARG A 106 6.73 19.28 21.83
C ARG A 106 7.27 18.56 23.08
N ASN A 107 6.38 18.18 23.98
CA ASN A 107 6.73 17.46 25.21
C ASN A 107 6.66 15.94 25.05
N GLN A 108 6.51 15.41 23.81
CA GLN A 108 6.48 13.98 23.48
C GLN A 108 5.40 13.19 24.21
N ILE A 109 4.32 13.86 24.66
CA ILE A 109 3.19 13.21 25.30
C ILE A 109 2.28 12.62 24.25
N ARG A 110 2.04 11.32 24.35
CA ARG A 110 1.08 10.58 23.50
C ARG A 110 -0.26 10.50 24.23
N TYR A 111 -1.33 10.66 23.48
CA TYR A 111 -2.69 10.47 23.94
C TYR A 111 -3.37 9.42 23.05
N THR A 112 -4.27 8.66 23.60
CA THR A 112 -4.99 7.63 22.87
C THR A 112 -6.35 8.18 22.48
N THR A 113 -6.48 8.70 21.27
CA THR A 113 -7.74 9.27 20.74
C THR A 113 -8.76 8.23 20.30
N THR A 114 -8.36 6.99 20.21
CA THR A 114 -9.25 5.90 19.85
C THR A 114 -9.15 4.81 20.89
N TYR A 115 -10.24 4.55 21.59
CA TYR A 115 -10.45 3.20 22.09
C TYR A 115 -10.28 2.29 20.88
N LYS A 116 -9.20 1.52 20.83
CA LYS A 116 -9.18 0.37 19.95
C LYS A 116 -10.37 -0.46 20.39
N ARG A 117 -11.50 -0.35 19.64
CA ARG A 117 -12.56 -1.31 19.83
C ARG A 117 -11.88 -2.66 19.79
N TRP A 118 -12.04 -3.42 20.89
CA TRP A 118 -11.58 -4.80 20.89
C TRP A 118 -12.16 -5.45 19.64
N LYS A 119 -11.28 -5.83 18.73
CA LYS A 119 -11.64 -6.64 17.58
C LYS A 119 -11.05 -8.00 17.88
N PRO A 120 -11.85 -9.07 17.79
CA PRO A 120 -11.29 -10.41 17.85
C PRO A 120 -10.18 -10.49 16.82
N ASP A 121 -9.17 -11.29 17.11
CA ASP A 121 -8.10 -11.52 16.16
C ASP A 121 -8.70 -12.01 14.84
N PRO A 122 -8.31 -11.43 13.70
CA PRO A 122 -8.87 -11.83 12.43
C PRO A 122 -8.57 -13.31 12.20
N LYS A 123 -9.63 -14.10 11.96
CA LYS A 123 -9.45 -15.49 11.54
C LYS A 123 -8.72 -15.51 10.22
N LEU A 124 -7.44 -15.86 10.26
CA LEU A 124 -6.64 -16.05 9.07
C LEU A 124 -7.03 -17.40 8.45
N TYR A 125 -7.43 -17.39 7.20
CA TYR A 125 -7.79 -18.60 6.46
C TYR A 125 -7.17 -18.58 5.05
N CYS A 126 -6.91 -19.75 4.54
CA CYS A 126 -6.45 -19.98 3.18
C CYS A 126 -6.90 -21.40 2.82
N LEU A 127 -7.66 -21.52 1.76
CA LEU A 127 -8.05 -22.83 1.26
C LEU A 127 -6.81 -23.54 0.70
N GLU A 128 -6.88 -24.87 0.66
CA GLU A 128 -5.72 -25.68 0.29
C GLU A 128 -5.58 -25.84 -1.23
N THR A 129 -6.74 -25.90 -1.92
CA THR A 129 -6.80 -26.20 -3.35
C THR A 129 -7.11 -24.94 -4.17
N PRO A 130 -6.32 -24.61 -5.21
CA PRO A 130 -6.67 -23.57 -6.16
C PRO A 130 -7.99 -23.89 -6.87
N GLY A 131 -8.84 -22.87 -7.03
CA GLY A 131 -10.15 -23.01 -7.67
C GLY A 131 -11.26 -23.49 -6.75
N GLU A 132 -10.97 -23.88 -5.52
CA GLU A 132 -12.00 -24.30 -4.55
C GLU A 132 -12.97 -23.16 -4.26
N GLU A 133 -12.50 -21.93 -4.05
CA GLU A 133 -13.34 -20.74 -3.91
C GLU A 133 -12.64 -19.50 -4.45
N LEU A 134 -13.34 -18.74 -5.29
CA LEU A 134 -12.93 -17.42 -5.75
C LEU A 134 -13.84 -16.35 -5.14
N GLN A 135 -13.27 -15.26 -4.64
CA GLN A 135 -14.03 -14.06 -4.30
C GLN A 135 -14.19 -13.20 -5.56
N LEU A 136 -15.43 -12.86 -5.91
CA LEU A 136 -15.78 -12.02 -7.07
C LEU A 136 -16.39 -10.72 -6.58
N ASP A 137 -15.94 -9.60 -7.14
CA ASP A 137 -16.50 -8.29 -6.88
C ASP A 137 -16.20 -7.35 -8.07
N ALA A 138 -16.70 -6.12 -8.00
CA ALA A 138 -16.40 -5.09 -8.95
C ALA A 138 -15.87 -3.83 -8.27
N CYS A 139 -14.91 -3.18 -8.87
CA CYS A 139 -14.41 -1.91 -8.37
C CYS A 139 -14.49 -0.79 -9.42
N TYR A 140 -14.56 0.44 -8.92
CA TYR A 140 -14.59 1.65 -9.73
C TYR A 140 -13.26 2.38 -9.58
N PRO A 141 -12.32 2.25 -10.53
CA PRO A 141 -10.98 2.81 -10.41
C PRO A 141 -10.95 4.34 -10.30
N TYR A 142 -11.88 4.98 -11.02
CA TYR A 142 -12.01 6.44 -11.07
C TYR A 142 -13.30 6.96 -10.38
N GLY A 143 -13.90 6.13 -9.52
CA GLY A 143 -15.16 6.45 -8.90
C GLY A 143 -16.33 6.47 -9.91
N ARG A 144 -17.40 7.18 -9.55
CA ARG A 144 -18.61 7.28 -10.40
C ARG A 144 -18.50 8.32 -11.52
N SER A 145 -17.45 9.13 -11.53
CA SER A 145 -17.24 10.19 -12.53
C SER A 145 -16.93 9.66 -13.92
N ARG A 146 -16.41 8.45 -14.03
CA ARG A 146 -16.14 7.75 -15.29
C ARG A 146 -16.94 6.45 -15.34
N LYS A 147 -17.58 6.19 -16.49
CA LYS A 147 -18.24 4.93 -16.78
C LYS A 147 -17.19 3.86 -17.07
N LEU A 148 -16.59 3.34 -16.02
CA LEU A 148 -15.59 2.27 -16.07
C LEU A 148 -15.68 1.43 -14.81
N THR A 149 -15.94 0.15 -14.99
CA THR A 149 -16.01 -0.85 -13.94
C THR A 149 -14.97 -1.92 -14.22
N CYS A 150 -14.17 -2.27 -13.22
CA CYS A 150 -13.32 -3.44 -13.26
C CYS A 150 -14.01 -4.57 -12.50
N PHE A 151 -14.45 -5.61 -13.21
CA PHE A 151 -14.79 -6.89 -12.58
C PHE A 151 -13.52 -7.64 -12.29
N ASP A 152 -13.42 -8.18 -11.13
CA ASP A 152 -12.27 -8.96 -10.73
C ASP A 152 -12.64 -10.14 -9.82
N ALA A 153 -11.80 -11.17 -9.89
CA ALA A 153 -11.91 -12.34 -9.04
C ALA A 153 -10.53 -12.71 -8.50
N ILE A 154 -10.48 -13.16 -7.25
CA ILE A 154 -9.27 -13.62 -6.59
C ILE A 154 -9.47 -15.02 -6.03
N ASP A 155 -8.59 -15.94 -6.40
CA ASP A 155 -8.58 -17.30 -5.83
C ASP A 155 -8.14 -17.27 -4.36
N ASP A 156 -8.88 -17.95 -3.51
CA ASP A 156 -8.64 -17.95 -2.07
C ASP A 156 -7.32 -18.61 -1.70
N CYS A 157 -6.95 -19.69 -2.36
CA CYS A 157 -5.72 -20.45 -2.11
C CYS A 157 -4.47 -19.71 -2.64
N SER A 158 -4.45 -19.46 -3.93
CA SER A 158 -3.23 -18.98 -4.63
C SER A 158 -3.11 -17.47 -4.70
N ARG A 159 -4.17 -16.73 -4.42
CA ARG A 159 -4.25 -15.27 -4.67
C ARG A 159 -4.14 -14.91 -6.17
N ARG A 160 -4.31 -15.88 -7.07
CA ARG A 160 -4.38 -15.60 -8.49
C ARG A 160 -5.56 -14.70 -8.78
N ILE A 161 -5.33 -13.69 -9.59
CA ILE A 161 -6.35 -12.72 -9.96
C ILE A 161 -6.73 -12.86 -11.43
N PHE A 162 -7.99 -12.53 -11.68
CA PHE A 162 -8.57 -12.31 -13.00
C PHE A 162 -9.23 -10.94 -12.97
N ALA A 163 -9.07 -10.13 -13.99
CA ALA A 163 -9.63 -8.78 -14.00
C ALA A 163 -9.96 -8.35 -15.44
N ARG A 164 -11.14 -7.76 -15.63
CA ARG A 164 -11.59 -7.24 -16.93
C ARG A 164 -12.39 -5.95 -16.76
N LEU A 165 -12.23 -5.05 -17.72
CA LEU A 165 -12.90 -3.76 -17.75
C LEU A 165 -14.21 -3.83 -18.54
N TYR A 166 -15.22 -3.15 -18.02
CA TYR A 166 -16.54 -2.97 -18.63
C TYR A 166 -17.02 -1.54 -18.41
N ASP A 167 -17.96 -1.09 -19.23
CA ASP A 167 -18.52 0.25 -19.10
C ASP A 167 -19.38 0.40 -17.86
N ARG A 168 -20.03 -0.67 -17.42
CA ARG A 168 -20.98 -0.66 -16.30
C ARG A 168 -20.96 -1.97 -15.52
N GLU A 169 -21.31 -1.88 -14.25
CA GLU A 169 -21.63 -3.04 -13.44
C GLU A 169 -23.07 -3.48 -13.72
N THR A 170 -23.22 -4.48 -14.56
CA THR A 170 -24.51 -5.14 -14.87
C THR A 170 -24.38 -6.65 -14.69
N ILE A 171 -25.53 -7.33 -14.57
CA ILE A 171 -25.56 -8.79 -14.45
C ILE A 171 -25.04 -9.45 -15.74
N GLU A 172 -25.34 -8.87 -16.90
CA GLU A 172 -24.85 -9.35 -18.19
C GLU A 172 -23.32 -9.30 -18.28
N ASN A 173 -22.73 -8.21 -17.81
CA ASN A 173 -21.27 -8.07 -17.77
C ASN A 173 -20.63 -9.00 -16.75
N ALA A 174 -21.29 -9.24 -15.62
CA ALA A 174 -20.84 -10.23 -14.64
C ALA A 174 -20.87 -11.65 -15.21
N ILE A 175 -21.94 -12.02 -15.94
CA ILE A 175 -22.04 -13.29 -16.67
C ILE A 175 -20.93 -13.42 -17.71
N SER A 176 -20.72 -12.39 -18.53
CA SER A 176 -19.62 -12.37 -19.51
C SER A 176 -18.26 -12.54 -18.84
N PHE A 177 -18.04 -11.85 -17.70
CA PHE A 177 -16.79 -11.97 -16.95
C PHE A 177 -16.57 -13.39 -16.40
N VAL A 178 -17.62 -14.05 -15.88
CA VAL A 178 -17.51 -15.44 -15.38
C VAL A 178 -17.23 -16.42 -16.52
N SER A 179 -17.82 -16.23 -17.69
CA SER A 179 -17.53 -17.06 -18.87
C SER A 179 -16.06 -16.93 -19.29
N ASP A 180 -15.54 -15.69 -19.35
CA ASP A 180 -14.12 -15.43 -19.62
C ASP A 180 -13.21 -15.99 -18.53
N LEU A 181 -13.63 -15.90 -17.28
CA LEU A 181 -12.90 -16.40 -16.11
C LEU A 181 -12.70 -17.92 -16.21
N VAL A 182 -13.76 -18.67 -16.53
CA VAL A 182 -13.71 -20.13 -16.70
C VAL A 182 -12.79 -20.51 -17.86
N THR A 183 -12.92 -19.83 -19.00
CA THR A 183 -12.11 -20.11 -20.19
C THR A 183 -10.61 -19.88 -19.95
N ASN A 184 -10.25 -18.86 -19.14
CA ASN A 184 -8.85 -18.47 -18.90
C ASN A 184 -8.28 -18.99 -17.58
N SER A 185 -9.04 -19.75 -16.81
CA SER A 185 -8.59 -20.29 -15.53
C SER A 185 -7.68 -21.52 -15.75
N PRO A 186 -6.50 -21.57 -15.06
CA PRO A 186 -5.64 -22.74 -15.11
C PRO A 186 -6.10 -23.89 -14.19
N PHE A 187 -7.24 -23.75 -13.57
CA PHE A 187 -7.84 -24.75 -12.66
C PHE A 187 -9.37 -24.72 -12.78
N ARG A 188 -10.01 -25.81 -12.39
CA ARG A 188 -11.47 -25.87 -12.29
C ARG A 188 -11.94 -24.99 -11.14
N ILE A 189 -12.94 -24.16 -11.39
CA ILE A 189 -13.58 -23.33 -10.38
C ILE A 189 -14.76 -24.09 -9.81
N GLN A 190 -14.77 -24.28 -8.48
CA GLN A 190 -15.85 -25.00 -7.79
C GLN A 190 -16.89 -24.02 -7.23
N ARG A 191 -16.44 -22.92 -6.61
CA ARG A 191 -17.30 -21.95 -5.96
C ARG A 191 -16.91 -20.52 -6.29
N ILE A 192 -17.90 -19.65 -6.43
CA ILE A 192 -17.72 -18.20 -6.48
C ILE A 192 -18.47 -17.58 -5.32
N ARG A 193 -17.74 -16.85 -4.49
CA ARG A 193 -18.28 -16.03 -3.41
C ARG A 193 -18.43 -14.60 -3.90
N ALA A 194 -19.65 -14.04 -3.79
CA ALA A 194 -19.96 -12.70 -4.27
C ALA A 194 -20.88 -11.95 -3.28
N ASP A 195 -21.00 -10.64 -3.45
CA ASP A 195 -21.89 -9.84 -2.62
C ASP A 195 -23.38 -9.96 -3.05
N ASN A 196 -24.26 -9.35 -2.28
CA ASN A 196 -25.72 -9.40 -2.53
C ASN A 196 -26.15 -8.82 -3.89
N ARG A 197 -25.32 -8.01 -4.56
CA ARG A 197 -25.61 -7.46 -5.91
C ARG A 197 -25.69 -8.56 -6.96
N TYR A 198 -24.98 -9.66 -6.75
CA TYR A 198 -24.93 -10.83 -7.65
C TYR A 198 -26.00 -11.90 -7.32
N LYS A 199 -26.94 -11.62 -6.40
CA LYS A 199 -28.07 -12.51 -6.05
C LYS A 199 -29.14 -12.55 -7.16
N SER A 200 -28.79 -12.37 -8.38
CA SER A 200 -29.69 -12.49 -9.53
C SER A 200 -29.83 -13.95 -9.94
N LYS A 201 -31.10 -14.40 -10.15
CA LYS A 201 -31.36 -15.75 -10.65
C LYS A 201 -30.59 -16.04 -11.94
N ARG A 202 -30.56 -15.10 -12.90
CA ARG A 202 -29.82 -15.24 -14.17
C ARG A 202 -28.33 -15.49 -13.96
N PHE A 203 -27.71 -14.79 -13.01
CA PHE A 203 -26.30 -14.97 -12.68
C PHE A 203 -26.04 -16.33 -12.04
N ILE A 204 -26.86 -16.71 -11.07
CA ILE A 204 -26.77 -18.00 -10.37
C ILE A 204 -26.99 -19.17 -11.33
N ASP A 205 -28.03 -19.11 -12.16
CA ASP A 205 -28.34 -20.16 -13.14
C ASP A 205 -27.18 -20.31 -14.15
N HIS A 206 -26.59 -19.20 -14.59
CA HIS A 206 -25.41 -19.24 -15.46
C HIS A 206 -24.21 -19.91 -14.80
N CYS A 207 -23.86 -19.52 -13.56
CA CYS A 207 -22.77 -20.16 -12.83
C CYS A 207 -23.01 -21.66 -12.63
N ASN A 208 -24.25 -22.03 -12.26
CA ASN A 208 -24.64 -23.42 -12.07
C ASN A 208 -24.52 -24.22 -13.40
N SER A 209 -24.87 -23.63 -14.55
CA SER A 209 -24.70 -24.28 -15.86
C SER A 209 -23.21 -24.56 -16.20
N LEU A 210 -22.29 -23.82 -15.60
CA LEU A 210 -20.86 -24.03 -15.70
C LEU A 210 -20.30 -24.96 -14.58
N GLY A 211 -21.17 -25.51 -13.74
CA GLY A 211 -20.79 -26.36 -12.62
C GLY A 211 -20.14 -25.60 -11.45
N ILE A 212 -20.47 -24.31 -11.29
CA ILE A 212 -19.93 -23.43 -10.28
C ILE A 212 -21.03 -23.09 -9.26
N GLU A 213 -20.80 -23.39 -7.99
CA GLU A 213 -21.66 -22.99 -6.88
C GLU A 213 -21.49 -21.50 -6.57
N VAL A 214 -22.58 -20.77 -6.39
CA VAL A 214 -22.55 -19.35 -6.00
C VAL A 214 -22.88 -19.20 -4.52
N ILE A 215 -21.96 -18.63 -3.76
CA ILE A 215 -22.14 -18.30 -2.34
C ILE A 215 -22.32 -16.79 -2.20
N ILE A 216 -23.49 -16.37 -1.74
CA ILE A 216 -23.74 -14.96 -1.46
C ILE A 216 -23.31 -14.63 -0.03
N ASN A 217 -22.53 -13.56 0.11
CA ASN A 217 -22.06 -13.08 1.41
C ASN A 217 -23.24 -12.69 2.32
N GLU A 218 -23.06 -12.96 3.59
CA GLU A 218 -23.99 -12.48 4.61
C GLU A 218 -23.92 -10.94 4.70
N PRO A 219 -25.05 -10.27 4.91
CA PRO A 219 -25.05 -8.82 5.12
C PRO A 219 -24.15 -8.43 6.31
N TYR A 220 -23.42 -7.34 6.15
CA TYR A 220 -22.55 -6.77 7.19
C TYR A 220 -21.37 -7.64 7.64
N THR A 221 -20.92 -8.60 6.84
CA THR A 221 -19.75 -9.45 7.11
C THR A 221 -18.59 -9.15 6.15
N PRO A 222 -17.88 -8.01 6.32
CA PRO A 222 -16.78 -7.61 5.42
C PRO A 222 -15.60 -8.58 5.45
N GLU A 223 -15.50 -9.42 6.49
CA GLU A 223 -14.45 -10.43 6.60
C GLU A 223 -14.52 -11.47 5.47
N GLN A 224 -15.72 -11.74 4.96
CA GLN A 224 -15.95 -12.72 3.88
C GLN A 224 -15.37 -12.24 2.53
N ASN A 225 -15.20 -10.92 2.33
CA ASN A 225 -14.62 -10.30 1.13
C ASN A 225 -13.24 -9.69 1.34
N GLY A 226 -12.59 -9.95 2.46
CA GLY A 226 -11.36 -9.27 2.86
C GLY A 226 -10.20 -9.39 1.87
N LYS A 227 -10.11 -10.48 1.10
CA LYS A 227 -9.03 -10.71 0.13
C LYS A 227 -9.22 -9.86 -1.11
N ILE A 228 -10.43 -9.85 -1.69
CA ILE A 228 -10.72 -9.04 -2.87
C ILE A 228 -10.71 -7.54 -2.57
N GLU A 229 -11.19 -7.12 -1.40
CA GLU A 229 -11.07 -5.72 -0.97
C GLU A 229 -9.60 -5.26 -0.86
N ARG A 230 -8.74 -6.12 -0.31
CA ARG A 230 -7.30 -5.86 -0.24
C ARG A 230 -6.67 -5.81 -1.63
N PHE A 231 -7.14 -6.67 -2.54
CA PHE A 231 -6.73 -6.65 -3.93
C PHE A 231 -7.15 -5.34 -4.61
N HIS A 232 -8.38 -4.85 -4.43
CA HIS A 232 -8.85 -3.56 -4.95
C HIS A 232 -7.95 -2.40 -4.53
N LYS A 233 -7.51 -2.36 -3.28
CA LYS A 233 -6.54 -1.34 -2.79
C LYS A 233 -5.20 -1.44 -3.54
N THR A 234 -4.74 -2.66 -3.80
CA THR A 234 -3.51 -2.90 -4.55
C THR A 234 -3.67 -2.50 -6.02
N LEU A 235 -4.76 -2.92 -6.67
CA LEU A 235 -5.08 -2.61 -8.06
C LEU A 235 -5.14 -1.10 -8.29
N LYS A 236 -5.89 -0.36 -7.46
CA LYS A 236 -5.98 1.09 -7.56
C LYS A 236 -4.62 1.78 -7.39
N ARG A 237 -3.88 1.44 -6.33
CA ARG A 237 -2.61 2.11 -5.99
C ARG A 237 -1.45 1.73 -6.90
N SER A 238 -1.35 0.45 -7.27
CA SER A 238 -0.17 -0.08 -7.98
C SER A 238 -0.37 -0.14 -9.49
N PHE A 239 -1.57 0.05 -9.98
CA PHE A 239 -1.89 0.04 -11.41
C PHE A 239 -2.58 1.33 -11.84
N PHE A 240 -3.87 1.54 -11.51
CA PHE A 240 -4.63 2.66 -12.04
C PHE A 240 -4.01 4.02 -11.73
N TRP A 241 -3.69 4.29 -10.45
CA TRP A 241 -3.16 5.60 -10.05
C TRP A 241 -1.69 5.82 -10.44
N LYS A 242 -0.99 4.76 -10.80
CA LYS A 242 0.44 4.84 -11.13
C LYS A 242 0.71 4.85 -12.62
N TYR A 243 -0.03 4.08 -13.40
CA TYR A 243 0.28 3.81 -14.80
C TYR A 243 -0.81 4.23 -15.77
N CYS A 244 -1.98 4.67 -15.29
CA CYS A 244 -3.13 4.97 -16.14
C CYS A 244 -3.56 6.42 -15.98
N SER A 245 -4.04 7.00 -17.08
CA SER A 245 -4.68 8.31 -17.09
C SER A 245 -6.21 8.17 -17.09
N TYR A 246 -6.90 9.17 -16.54
CA TYR A 246 -8.36 9.26 -16.64
C TYR A 246 -8.84 9.33 -18.10
N HIS A 247 -8.02 9.83 -19.00
CA HIS A 247 -8.33 10.03 -20.42
C HIS A 247 -7.91 8.86 -21.32
N ASP A 248 -7.25 7.82 -20.79
CA ASP A 248 -6.90 6.64 -21.57
C ASP A 248 -8.18 5.93 -22.08
N SER A 249 -8.19 5.38 -23.31
CA SER A 249 -9.33 4.60 -23.79
C SER A 249 -9.51 3.31 -23.01
N ASN A 250 -10.72 2.75 -22.99
CA ASN A 250 -11.00 1.51 -22.25
C ASN A 250 -10.20 0.32 -22.82
N GLU A 251 -10.03 0.26 -24.15
CA GLU A 251 -9.23 -0.76 -24.85
C GLU A 251 -7.75 -0.67 -24.43
N TYR A 252 -7.20 0.54 -24.39
CA TYR A 252 -5.82 0.76 -23.98
C TYR A 252 -5.60 0.43 -22.50
N LEU A 253 -6.56 0.79 -21.64
CA LEU A 253 -6.54 0.39 -20.25
C LEU A 253 -6.61 -1.12 -20.06
N GLN A 254 -7.42 -1.83 -20.89
CA GLN A 254 -7.51 -3.30 -20.83
C GLN A 254 -6.19 -3.96 -21.22
N LEU A 255 -5.50 -3.48 -22.25
CA LEU A 255 -4.18 -4.00 -22.64
C LEU A 255 -3.15 -3.83 -21.52
N LYS A 256 -3.11 -2.64 -20.90
CA LYS A 256 -2.26 -2.38 -19.74
C LYS A 256 -2.63 -3.28 -18.55
N LEU A 257 -3.93 -3.46 -18.30
CA LEU A 257 -4.43 -4.30 -17.22
C LEU A 257 -4.00 -5.76 -17.42
N ASN A 258 -4.13 -6.30 -18.63
CA ASN A 258 -3.69 -7.66 -18.94
C ASN A 258 -2.21 -7.86 -18.64
N SER A 259 -1.37 -6.93 -19.05
CA SER A 259 0.08 -6.96 -18.75
C SER A 259 0.36 -6.90 -17.25
N TRP A 260 -0.38 -6.05 -16.53
CA TRP A 260 -0.22 -5.94 -15.08
C TRP A 260 -0.75 -7.17 -14.32
N VAL A 261 -1.86 -7.77 -14.77
CA VAL A 261 -2.40 -9.04 -14.23
C VAL A 261 -1.37 -10.16 -14.40
N ASN A 262 -0.76 -10.26 -15.58
CA ASN A 262 0.31 -11.22 -15.84
C ASN A 262 1.50 -11.00 -14.88
N PHE A 263 1.95 -9.76 -14.69
CA PHE A 263 2.99 -9.43 -13.71
C PHE A 263 2.57 -9.82 -12.29
N TYR A 264 1.33 -9.50 -11.90
CA TYR A 264 0.81 -9.81 -10.57
C TYR A 264 0.82 -11.32 -10.30
N ASN A 265 0.37 -12.11 -11.25
CA ASN A 265 0.25 -13.57 -11.11
C ASN A 265 1.61 -14.28 -11.17
N SER A 266 2.50 -13.84 -12.08
CA SER A 266 3.75 -14.57 -12.35
C SER A 266 4.98 -14.04 -11.58
N LYS A 267 4.99 -12.76 -11.19
CA LYS A 267 6.19 -12.10 -10.64
C LYS A 267 6.00 -11.53 -9.23
N ARG A 268 4.77 -11.12 -8.87
CA ARG A 268 4.51 -10.48 -7.58
C ARG A 268 4.53 -11.52 -6.46
N LYS A 269 5.44 -11.37 -5.50
CA LYS A 269 5.49 -12.19 -4.28
C LYS A 269 4.41 -11.77 -3.29
N HIS A 270 3.81 -12.75 -2.62
CA HIS A 270 2.77 -12.57 -1.62
C HIS A 270 3.20 -13.12 -0.27
N TYR A 271 3.06 -12.30 0.77
CA TYR A 271 3.44 -12.65 2.15
C TYR A 271 2.21 -12.79 3.07
N GLY A 272 1.00 -12.86 2.50
CA GLY A 272 -0.21 -13.16 3.24
C GLY A 272 -0.22 -14.60 3.72
N TYR A 273 -1.12 -14.89 4.67
CA TYR A 273 -1.27 -16.23 5.24
C TYR A 273 -1.44 -17.29 4.13
N GLY A 274 -0.70 -18.38 4.24
CA GLY A 274 -0.68 -19.49 3.29
C GLY A 274 0.17 -19.27 2.02
N MET A 275 0.72 -18.08 1.78
CA MET A 275 1.47 -17.77 0.56
C MET A 275 3.00 -17.92 0.69
N ASN A 276 3.57 -17.72 1.86
CA ASN A 276 5.00 -17.93 2.16
C ASN A 276 5.98 -17.29 1.15
N GLY A 277 5.65 -16.10 0.62
CA GLY A 277 6.49 -15.40 -0.36
C GLY A 277 6.40 -15.95 -1.79
N MET A 278 5.50 -16.87 -2.06
CA MET A 278 5.25 -17.38 -3.41
C MET A 278 4.48 -16.37 -4.26
N THR A 279 4.64 -16.47 -5.58
CA THR A 279 3.73 -15.84 -6.53
C THR A 279 2.45 -16.70 -6.67
N PRO A 280 1.33 -16.15 -7.16
CA PRO A 280 0.13 -16.95 -7.44
C PRO A 280 0.41 -18.19 -8.30
N ASP A 281 1.16 -18.03 -9.40
CA ASP A 281 1.47 -19.14 -10.30
C ASP A 281 2.33 -20.23 -9.63
N LEU A 282 3.32 -19.83 -8.80
CA LEU A 282 4.12 -20.77 -8.03
C LEU A 282 3.28 -21.51 -6.97
N LYS A 283 2.31 -20.83 -6.35
CA LYS A 283 1.42 -21.47 -5.39
C LYS A 283 0.53 -22.52 -6.05
N ILE A 284 0.00 -22.23 -7.25
CA ILE A 284 -0.77 -23.21 -8.03
C ILE A 284 0.09 -24.42 -8.36
N ALA A 285 1.29 -24.20 -8.91
CA ALA A 285 2.20 -25.28 -9.24
C ALA A 285 2.55 -26.15 -8.01
N SER A 286 2.84 -25.50 -6.87
CA SER A 286 3.12 -26.21 -5.60
C SER A 286 1.95 -27.06 -5.14
N SER A 287 0.71 -26.57 -5.28
CA SER A 287 -0.48 -27.33 -4.89
C SER A 287 -0.71 -28.53 -5.79
N LEU A 288 -0.46 -28.41 -7.10
CA LEU A 288 -0.54 -29.53 -8.05
C LEU A 288 0.52 -30.60 -7.74
N PHE A 289 1.76 -30.23 -7.43
CA PHE A 289 2.79 -31.18 -7.05
C PHE A 289 2.45 -31.94 -5.76
N ASN A 290 1.86 -31.27 -4.78
CA ASN A 290 1.40 -31.91 -3.55
C ASN A 290 0.30 -32.93 -3.82
N SER A 291 -0.67 -32.62 -4.70
CA SER A 291 -1.76 -33.53 -5.06
C SER A 291 -1.29 -34.79 -5.84
N LEU A 292 -0.17 -34.65 -6.58
CA LEU A 292 0.44 -35.76 -7.32
C LEU A 292 1.37 -36.61 -6.46
N GLY A 293 1.49 -36.37 -5.14
CA GLY A 293 2.34 -37.14 -4.23
C GLY A 293 3.85 -36.93 -4.44
N VAL A 294 4.25 -35.93 -5.21
CA VAL A 294 5.65 -35.54 -5.38
C VAL A 294 6.09 -34.79 -4.14
N ILE A 295 6.76 -35.50 -3.25
CA ILE A 295 7.16 -35.09 -1.90
C ILE A 295 7.92 -33.78 -1.89
N ASN A 296 7.57 -32.96 -0.91
CA ASN A 296 8.25 -31.79 -0.31
C ASN A 296 9.75 -31.65 -0.64
N THR A 297 10.09 -31.12 -1.78
CA THR A 297 11.39 -30.54 -2.01
C THR A 297 11.26 -29.02 -2.10
N TYR A 298 12.04 -28.36 -1.29
CA TYR A 298 12.15 -26.90 -1.09
C TYR A 298 11.63 -26.02 -2.24
N PRO A 299 10.87 -24.93 -1.96
CA PRO A 299 10.30 -24.02 -2.97
C PRO A 299 11.31 -23.49 -3.99
N GLN A 300 12.59 -23.37 -3.61
CA GLN A 300 13.68 -22.94 -4.49
C GLN A 300 13.99 -23.95 -5.60
N LYS A 301 13.83 -25.26 -5.37
CA LYS A 301 14.03 -26.29 -6.41
C LYS A 301 12.86 -26.35 -7.39
N VAL A 302 11.64 -26.07 -6.92
CA VAL A 302 10.45 -25.97 -7.81
C VAL A 302 10.62 -24.81 -8.78
N THR A 303 11.14 -23.67 -8.36
CA THR A 303 11.42 -22.52 -9.24
C THR A 303 12.43 -22.86 -10.32
N LEU A 304 13.49 -23.59 -9.99
CA LEU A 304 14.52 -24.05 -10.94
C LEU A 304 13.95 -25.05 -11.96
N ILE A 305 13.11 -25.98 -11.51
CA ILE A 305 12.47 -26.98 -12.37
C ILE A 305 11.46 -26.29 -13.33
N LEU A 306 10.66 -25.33 -12.85
CA LEU A 306 9.74 -24.57 -13.69
C LEU A 306 10.47 -23.69 -14.72
N GLN A 307 11.62 -23.13 -14.37
CA GLN A 307 12.46 -22.36 -15.30
C GLN A 307 13.19 -23.25 -16.30
N GLN A 308 13.66 -24.43 -15.89
CA GLN A 308 14.44 -25.33 -16.72
C GLN A 308 13.60 -26.07 -17.78
N TYR A 309 12.31 -26.30 -17.52
CA TYR A 309 11.44 -27.10 -18.41
C TYR A 309 10.38 -26.30 -19.17
N ASN A 310 10.38 -24.95 -19.05
CA ASN A 310 9.41 -24.11 -19.77
C ASN A 310 7.94 -24.55 -19.54
N ILE A 311 7.62 -24.92 -18.29
CA ILE A 311 6.41 -25.66 -17.87
C ILE A 311 5.11 -24.87 -18.09
N CYS A 312 5.15 -23.56 -18.40
CA CYS A 312 3.97 -22.86 -18.89
C CYS A 312 3.32 -23.54 -20.10
N LEU A 313 4.12 -24.15 -20.99
CA LEU A 313 3.62 -24.92 -22.14
C LEU A 313 3.16 -26.33 -21.74
N VAL A 314 3.76 -26.94 -20.74
CA VAL A 314 3.42 -28.31 -20.27
C VAL A 314 2.11 -28.30 -19.48
N LEU A 315 1.84 -27.29 -18.66
CA LEU A 315 0.58 -27.16 -17.94
C LEU A 315 -0.61 -26.95 -18.88
N SER A 316 -0.46 -26.18 -19.96
CA SER A 316 -1.49 -26.03 -20.99
C SER A 316 -1.80 -27.36 -21.70
N ASN A 317 -0.80 -28.19 -21.91
CA ASN A 317 -0.96 -29.49 -22.59
C ASN A 317 -1.48 -30.58 -21.64
N MET A 318 -1.10 -30.59 -20.36
CA MET A 318 -1.60 -31.58 -19.39
C MET A 318 -3.09 -31.36 -19.01
N ILE A 319 -3.56 -30.12 -19.01
CA ILE A 319 -4.98 -29.82 -18.75
C ILE A 319 -5.84 -30.32 -19.91
N ASN A 320 -5.37 -30.27 -21.15
CA ASN A 320 -6.09 -30.79 -22.32
C ASN A 320 -6.13 -32.33 -22.38
N TYR A 321 -5.24 -33.06 -21.69
CA TYR A 321 -5.26 -34.53 -21.64
C TYR A 321 -6.13 -35.12 -20.54
N SER A 322 -6.60 -34.33 -19.57
CA SER A 322 -7.52 -34.80 -18.52
C SER A 322 -9.00 -34.59 -18.86
N TYR A 323 -9.33 -34.14 -20.06
CA TYR A 323 -10.69 -33.93 -20.57
C TYR A 323 -11.09 -34.83 -21.75
N ASN A 324 -10.31 -35.91 -22.03
CA ASN A 324 -10.72 -36.98 -22.94
C ASN A 324 -10.99 -38.28 -22.19
#